data_73f0ce8404e4d9dccdd90baab4d2a288
#
_entry.id   73f0ce8404e4d9dccdd90baab4d2a288
#
_cell.length_a   1.000
_cell.length_b   1.000
_cell.length_c   1.000
_cell.angle_alpha   90.00
_cell.angle_beta   90.00
_cell.angle_gamma   90.00
#
_symmetry.space_group_name_H-M   'P 1'
#
loop_
_entity.id
_entity.type
_entity.pdbx_description
1 polymer ?
#
loop_
_entity_poly.entity_id
_entity_poly.type
_entity_poly.pdbx_seq_one_letter_code
_entity_poly.pdbx_strand_id
1 'polypeptide(L)'
;MAIVRKDKRELEKMHRAGLLVWGALQELRKLVRPGVTTKDLDAFAERYTAEHGARPAFKGYMGYPCSLCTSINQEVVHGIPSERRALKEGDILSMDFGVELDGYYADAALTVPVGKIAPEREKLLRVTRESLDHAIEKVRPGNRLSDISAAVQEWVEGNGFSVVREFVGHGIGTKMHEEPQLPNYGEPGHGPRLLEGMVLAIEPMVNSGGPGVRVLDDKWTAVTTDGSDSAHFEHTVAVTSNGPWVLTRPREEAGPCW
;
A
#
# COMPACT_ATOMS: atom_id res chain seq x y z
N MET A 1 2.97 20.43 9.12
CA MET A 1 1.77 20.36 10.02
C MET A 1 2.14 19.53 11.24
N ALA A 2 1.36 19.57 12.34
CA ALA A 2 1.63 18.72 13.50
C ALA A 2 1.16 17.28 13.21
N ILE A 3 1.91 16.29 13.71
CA ILE A 3 1.51 14.89 13.64
C ILE A 3 0.30 14.69 14.57
N VAL A 4 -0.79 14.16 14.02
CA VAL A 4 -2.04 13.92 14.75
C VAL A 4 -2.01 12.54 15.39
N ARG A 5 -2.29 12.47 16.70
CA ARG A 5 -2.40 11.21 17.43
C ARG A 5 -3.88 10.88 17.63
N LYS A 6 -4.27 9.66 17.31
CA LYS A 6 -5.63 9.16 17.41
C LYS A 6 -5.85 8.52 18.78
N ASP A 7 -7.01 8.77 19.36
CA ASP A 7 -7.44 8.07 20.57
C ASP A 7 -7.95 6.65 20.24
N LYS A 8 -8.26 5.87 21.27
CA LYS A 8 -8.73 4.49 21.10
C LYS A 8 -10.03 4.39 20.26
N ARG A 9 -10.94 5.35 20.39
CA ARG A 9 -12.22 5.35 19.66
C ARG A 9 -11.98 5.67 18.19
N GLU A 10 -11.05 6.56 17.91
CA GLU A 10 -10.65 6.92 16.55
C GLU A 10 -9.95 5.74 15.87
N LEU A 11 -9.03 5.04 16.58
CA LEU A 11 -8.38 3.84 16.06
C LEU A 11 -9.38 2.71 15.75
N GLU A 12 -10.41 2.52 16.56
CA GLU A 12 -11.48 1.54 16.29
C GLU A 12 -12.30 1.93 15.04
N LYS A 13 -12.54 3.21 14.79
CA LYS A 13 -13.19 3.69 13.55
C LYS A 13 -12.30 3.43 12.33
N MET A 14 -11.01 3.76 12.43
CA MET A 14 -10.04 3.49 11.37
C MET A 14 -9.92 1.98 11.10
N HIS A 15 -9.93 1.15 12.15
CA HIS A 15 -9.92 -0.30 11.97
C HIS A 15 -11.17 -0.79 11.22
N ARG A 16 -12.36 -0.24 11.48
CA ARG A 16 -13.56 -0.59 10.68
C ARG A 16 -13.40 -0.23 9.20
N ALA A 17 -12.86 0.96 8.90
CA ALA A 17 -12.52 1.33 7.52
C ALA A 17 -11.47 0.36 6.93
N GLY A 18 -10.44 0.03 7.71
CA GLY A 18 -9.39 -0.90 7.32
C GLY A 18 -9.89 -2.32 7.03
N LEU A 19 -10.87 -2.81 7.78
CA LEU A 19 -11.49 -4.12 7.51
C LEU A 19 -12.28 -4.13 6.19
N LEU A 20 -12.84 -3.00 5.77
CA LEU A 20 -13.46 -2.88 4.45
C LEU A 20 -12.41 -2.90 3.33
N VAL A 21 -11.28 -2.20 3.52
CA VAL A 21 -10.15 -2.27 2.59
C VAL A 21 -9.65 -3.70 2.46
N TRP A 22 -9.38 -4.36 3.59
CA TRP A 22 -8.96 -5.77 3.62
C TRP A 22 -9.94 -6.68 2.88
N GLY A 23 -11.22 -6.61 3.23
CA GLY A 23 -12.26 -7.44 2.62
C GLY A 23 -12.35 -7.23 1.11
N ALA A 24 -12.33 -5.97 0.65
CA ALA A 24 -12.33 -5.66 -0.78
C ALA A 24 -11.12 -6.24 -1.51
N LEU A 25 -9.91 -6.09 -0.96
CA LEU A 25 -8.67 -6.60 -1.56
C LEU A 25 -8.64 -8.14 -1.59
N GLN A 26 -9.17 -8.82 -0.56
CA GLN A 26 -9.29 -10.29 -0.58
C GLN A 26 -10.25 -10.77 -1.67
N GLU A 27 -11.38 -10.10 -1.88
CA GLU A 27 -12.32 -10.45 -2.96
C GLU A 27 -11.73 -10.10 -4.35
N LEU A 28 -11.10 -8.93 -4.49
CA LEU A 28 -10.41 -8.53 -5.72
C LEU A 28 -9.33 -9.57 -6.12
N ARG A 29 -8.55 -10.04 -5.16
CA ARG A 29 -7.54 -11.09 -5.38
C ARG A 29 -8.14 -12.35 -6.03
N LYS A 30 -9.35 -12.76 -5.63
CA LYS A 30 -10.05 -13.93 -6.21
C LYS A 30 -10.52 -13.68 -7.66
N LEU A 31 -10.75 -12.41 -8.02
CA LEU A 31 -11.19 -12.02 -9.37
C LEU A 31 -10.03 -11.93 -10.36
N VAL A 32 -8.79 -11.75 -9.87
CA VAL A 32 -7.60 -11.61 -10.72
C VAL A 32 -7.33 -12.92 -11.48
N ARG A 33 -7.45 -12.85 -12.81
CA ARG A 33 -7.12 -13.93 -13.75
C ARG A 33 -6.92 -13.37 -15.15
N PRO A 34 -6.28 -14.11 -16.07
CA PRO A 34 -6.15 -13.68 -17.45
C PRO A 34 -7.51 -13.35 -18.08
N GLY A 35 -7.57 -12.25 -18.84
CA GLY A 35 -8.75 -11.76 -19.53
C GLY A 35 -9.64 -10.79 -18.73
N VAL A 36 -9.51 -10.71 -17.42
CA VAL A 36 -10.19 -9.67 -16.60
C VAL A 36 -9.55 -8.33 -16.90
N THR A 37 -10.36 -7.30 -17.09
CA THR A 37 -9.86 -5.94 -17.29
C THR A 37 -9.63 -5.24 -15.95
N THR A 38 -8.68 -4.32 -15.92
CA THR A 38 -8.46 -3.49 -14.72
C THR A 38 -9.70 -2.65 -14.38
N LYS A 39 -10.55 -2.33 -15.38
CA LYS A 39 -11.82 -1.65 -15.15
C LYS A 39 -12.87 -2.51 -14.44
N ASP A 40 -12.90 -3.82 -14.70
CA ASP A 40 -13.77 -4.75 -13.96
C ASP A 40 -13.45 -4.77 -12.47
N LEU A 41 -12.15 -4.71 -12.12
CA LEU A 41 -11.69 -4.66 -10.74
C LEU A 41 -12.06 -3.33 -10.07
N ASP A 42 -11.89 -2.21 -10.76
CA ASP A 42 -12.30 -0.88 -10.28
C ASP A 42 -13.81 -0.81 -10.03
N ALA A 43 -14.62 -1.33 -10.96
CA ALA A 43 -16.07 -1.38 -10.80
C ALA A 43 -16.51 -2.27 -9.63
N PHE A 44 -15.77 -3.34 -9.35
CA PHE A 44 -16.01 -4.17 -8.16
C PHE A 44 -15.71 -3.37 -6.88
N ALA A 45 -14.56 -2.71 -6.79
CA ALA A 45 -14.14 -1.93 -5.62
C ALA A 45 -15.17 -0.82 -5.30
N GLU A 46 -15.66 -0.13 -6.32
CA GLU A 46 -16.68 0.91 -6.17
C GLU A 46 -18.01 0.36 -5.64
N ARG A 47 -18.50 -0.76 -6.19
CA ARG A 47 -19.72 -1.42 -5.69
C ARG A 47 -19.55 -1.91 -4.27
N TYR A 48 -18.43 -2.56 -3.95
CA TYR A 48 -18.14 -3.09 -2.63
C TYR A 48 -18.22 -2.00 -1.56
N THR A 49 -17.62 -0.82 -1.80
CA THR A 49 -17.70 0.30 -0.83
C THR A 49 -19.13 0.82 -0.67
N ALA A 50 -19.88 0.96 -1.75
CA ALA A 50 -21.26 1.43 -1.71
C ALA A 50 -22.18 0.48 -0.92
N GLU A 51 -22.01 -0.84 -1.11
CA GLU A 51 -22.77 -1.89 -0.38
C GLU A 51 -22.48 -1.88 1.12
N HIS A 52 -21.32 -1.38 1.54
CA HIS A 52 -20.92 -1.28 2.96
C HIS A 52 -21.09 0.13 3.55
N GLY A 53 -21.77 1.03 2.85
CA GLY A 53 -22.05 2.39 3.33
C GLY A 53 -20.80 3.27 3.48
N ALA A 54 -19.74 2.96 2.73
CA ALA A 54 -18.47 3.67 2.71
C ALA A 54 -18.27 4.41 1.36
N ARG A 55 -17.16 5.13 1.23
CA ARG A 55 -16.76 5.81 -0.02
C ARG A 55 -15.36 5.40 -0.42
N PRO A 56 -15.09 5.19 -1.74
CA PRO A 56 -13.71 5.06 -2.22
C PRO A 56 -12.92 6.33 -1.90
N ALA A 57 -11.74 6.19 -1.33
CA ALA A 57 -10.93 7.34 -0.92
C ALA A 57 -10.23 8.03 -2.10
N PHE A 58 -9.94 7.29 -3.18
CA PHE A 58 -9.13 7.80 -4.29
C PHE A 58 -9.95 8.52 -5.36
N LYS A 59 -11.21 8.09 -5.61
CA LYS A 59 -12.04 8.67 -6.67
C LYS A 59 -12.32 10.15 -6.42
N GLY A 60 -11.79 11.01 -7.30
CA GLY A 60 -11.88 12.47 -7.17
C GLY A 60 -10.78 13.10 -6.29
N TYR A 61 -10.01 12.31 -5.53
CA TYR A 61 -8.92 12.83 -4.73
C TYR A 61 -7.82 13.39 -5.64
N MET A 62 -7.51 14.67 -5.50
CA MET A 62 -6.59 15.43 -6.37
C MET A 62 -6.87 15.26 -7.88
N GLY A 63 -8.09 14.83 -8.25
CA GLY A 63 -8.52 14.59 -9.64
C GLY A 63 -8.29 13.16 -10.14
N TYR A 64 -7.88 12.19 -9.30
CA TYR A 64 -7.77 10.79 -9.70
C TYR A 64 -9.15 10.24 -10.15
N PRO A 65 -9.25 9.57 -11.33
CA PRO A 65 -10.56 9.30 -11.93
C PRO A 65 -11.27 8.04 -11.44
N CYS A 66 -10.58 7.15 -10.73
CA CYS A 66 -11.05 5.80 -10.40
C CYS A 66 -11.08 5.53 -8.89
N SER A 67 -11.70 4.43 -8.48
CA SER A 67 -11.82 4.02 -7.07
C SER A 67 -10.62 3.20 -6.61
N LEU A 68 -10.00 2.47 -7.54
CA LEU A 68 -8.87 1.55 -7.33
C LEU A 68 -7.68 2.02 -8.17
N CYS A 69 -6.45 1.89 -7.67
CA CYS A 69 -5.25 1.93 -8.50
C CYS A 69 -4.88 0.52 -8.94
N THR A 70 -4.53 0.36 -10.23
CA THR A 70 -4.15 -0.93 -10.81
C THR A 70 -2.87 -0.79 -11.62
N SER A 71 -1.75 -1.26 -11.07
CA SER A 71 -0.42 -1.11 -11.66
C SER A 71 0.11 -2.47 -12.11
N ILE A 72 0.40 -2.63 -13.41
CA ILE A 72 0.80 -3.91 -14.03
C ILE A 72 2.29 -3.89 -14.33
N ASN A 73 3.03 -4.93 -13.91
CA ASN A 73 4.44 -5.19 -14.23
C ASN A 73 5.35 -4.01 -13.87
N GLN A 74 5.82 -3.24 -14.86
CA GLN A 74 6.70 -2.07 -14.68
C GLN A 74 6.00 -0.82 -14.12
N GLU A 75 4.68 -0.87 -13.93
CA GLU A 75 3.96 0.21 -13.26
C GLU A 75 4.13 0.09 -11.76
N VAL A 76 4.57 1.18 -11.14
CA VAL A 76 4.90 1.25 -9.72
C VAL A 76 3.63 1.50 -8.90
N VAL A 77 2.98 2.65 -9.12
CA VAL A 77 1.76 3.08 -8.44
C VAL A 77 0.86 3.91 -9.37
N HIS A 78 -0.36 4.16 -8.93
CA HIS A 78 -1.36 5.04 -9.52
C HIS A 78 -1.79 4.66 -10.95
N GLY A 79 -1.62 3.40 -11.36
CA GLY A 79 -2.10 2.91 -12.65
C GLY A 79 -3.62 3.09 -12.77
N ILE A 80 -4.08 3.75 -13.86
CA ILE A 80 -5.50 4.05 -14.07
C ILE A 80 -6.22 2.82 -14.64
N PRO A 81 -7.26 2.30 -13.99
CA PRO A 81 -8.12 1.24 -14.52
C PRO A 81 -8.73 1.54 -15.89
N SER A 82 -8.71 0.56 -16.81
CA SER A 82 -9.18 0.73 -18.18
C SER A 82 -9.77 -0.56 -18.75
N GLU A 83 -10.81 -0.45 -19.56
CA GLU A 83 -11.39 -1.54 -20.34
C GLU A 83 -10.41 -2.12 -21.39
N ARG A 84 -9.42 -1.32 -21.79
CA ARG A 84 -8.41 -1.73 -22.78
C ARG A 84 -7.23 -2.49 -22.15
N ARG A 85 -7.22 -2.61 -20.82
CA ARG A 85 -6.13 -3.24 -20.07
C ARG A 85 -6.61 -4.56 -19.45
N ALA A 86 -6.66 -5.61 -20.28
CA ALA A 86 -6.93 -6.96 -19.84
C ALA A 86 -5.63 -7.61 -19.31
N LEU A 87 -5.73 -8.25 -18.15
CA LEU A 87 -4.65 -9.00 -17.53
C LEU A 87 -4.26 -10.20 -18.37
N LYS A 88 -2.97 -10.53 -18.38
CA LYS A 88 -2.40 -11.65 -19.13
C LYS A 88 -1.74 -12.66 -18.19
N GLU A 89 -1.67 -13.90 -18.62
CA GLU A 89 -0.88 -14.93 -17.94
C GLU A 89 0.57 -14.47 -17.77
N GLY A 90 1.09 -14.58 -16.57
CA GLY A 90 2.44 -14.17 -16.24
C GLY A 90 2.57 -12.73 -15.71
N ASP A 91 1.55 -11.87 -15.84
CA ASP A 91 1.58 -10.52 -15.25
C ASP A 91 1.64 -10.57 -13.71
N ILE A 92 2.14 -9.49 -13.12
CA ILE A 92 1.93 -9.14 -11.72
C ILE A 92 1.08 -7.88 -11.66
N LEU A 93 0.14 -7.84 -10.73
CA LEU A 93 -0.79 -6.72 -10.58
C LEU A 93 -0.73 -6.18 -9.16
N SER A 94 -0.31 -4.93 -8.99
CA SER A 94 -0.49 -4.17 -7.76
C SER A 94 -1.88 -3.54 -7.75
N MET A 95 -2.62 -3.82 -6.69
CA MET A 95 -3.92 -3.21 -6.41
C MET A 95 -3.80 -2.41 -5.12
N ASP A 96 -4.09 -1.12 -5.20
CA ASP A 96 -4.03 -0.18 -4.09
C ASP A 96 -5.42 0.44 -3.92
N PHE A 97 -5.94 0.38 -2.70
CA PHE A 97 -7.32 0.72 -2.41
C PHE A 97 -7.48 1.39 -1.05
N GLY A 98 -8.07 2.59 -1.08
CA GLY A 98 -8.44 3.34 0.11
C GLY A 98 -9.95 3.49 0.28
N VAL A 99 -10.38 3.53 1.54
CA VAL A 99 -11.79 3.71 1.94
C VAL A 99 -11.91 4.84 2.95
N GLU A 100 -12.97 5.64 2.82
CA GLU A 100 -13.42 6.56 3.86
C GLU A 100 -14.72 6.03 4.46
N LEU A 101 -14.74 5.85 5.78
CA LEU A 101 -15.89 5.44 6.56
C LEU A 101 -16.01 6.30 7.82
N ASP A 102 -17.19 6.90 8.04
CA ASP A 102 -17.49 7.73 9.23
C ASP A 102 -16.47 8.85 9.49
N GLY A 103 -15.89 9.44 8.40
CA GLY A 103 -14.92 10.52 8.46
C GLY A 103 -13.47 10.09 8.74
N TYR A 104 -13.18 8.79 8.66
CA TYR A 104 -11.83 8.23 8.81
C TYR A 104 -11.43 7.42 7.58
N TYR A 105 -10.16 7.54 7.22
CA TYR A 105 -9.54 6.87 6.10
C TYR A 105 -8.72 5.66 6.55
N ALA A 106 -8.65 4.67 5.71
CA ALA A 106 -7.66 3.60 5.74
C ALA A 106 -7.35 3.20 4.29
N ASP A 107 -6.12 2.79 4.02
CA ASP A 107 -5.69 2.25 2.74
C ASP A 107 -4.73 1.08 2.91
N ALA A 108 -4.62 0.29 1.86
CA ALA A 108 -3.70 -0.81 1.76
C ALA A 108 -3.50 -1.22 0.31
N ALA A 109 -2.34 -1.82 0.03
CA ALA A 109 -2.01 -2.36 -1.28
C ALA A 109 -1.43 -3.76 -1.20
N LEU A 110 -1.65 -4.52 -2.26
CA LEU A 110 -0.99 -5.81 -2.46
C LEU A 110 -0.71 -6.05 -3.94
N THR A 111 0.39 -6.75 -4.22
CA THR A 111 0.71 -7.25 -5.56
C THR A 111 0.43 -8.73 -5.64
N VAL A 112 -0.32 -9.14 -6.67
CA VAL A 112 -0.71 -10.53 -6.88
C VAL A 112 -0.26 -11.05 -8.25
N PRO A 113 0.03 -12.35 -8.37
CA PRO A 113 0.30 -12.97 -9.66
C PRO A 113 -0.98 -13.11 -10.49
N VAL A 114 -0.86 -13.01 -11.81
CA VAL A 114 -1.91 -13.36 -12.78
C VAL A 114 -1.57 -14.71 -13.40
N GLY A 115 -2.19 -15.77 -12.90
CA GLY A 115 -1.82 -17.12 -13.27
C GLY A 115 -0.41 -17.51 -12.80
N LYS A 116 0.36 -18.21 -13.63
CA LYS A 116 1.73 -18.61 -13.32
C LYS A 116 2.72 -17.53 -13.72
N ILE A 117 3.52 -17.06 -12.78
CA ILE A 117 4.56 -16.03 -13.00
C ILE A 117 5.98 -16.64 -12.98
N ALA A 118 6.95 -15.85 -13.46
CA ALA A 118 8.35 -16.25 -13.43
C ALA A 118 8.92 -16.23 -11.99
N PRO A 119 9.93 -17.08 -11.67
CA PRO A 119 10.52 -17.14 -10.33
C PRO A 119 11.09 -15.80 -9.83
N GLU A 120 11.59 -14.96 -10.73
CA GLU A 120 12.10 -13.64 -10.42
C GLU A 120 10.98 -12.71 -9.92
N ARG A 121 9.79 -12.81 -10.54
CA ARG A 121 8.58 -12.10 -10.09
C ARG A 121 8.09 -12.62 -8.74
N GLU A 122 8.09 -13.96 -8.53
CA GLU A 122 7.76 -14.55 -7.23
C GLU A 122 8.69 -14.03 -6.13
N LYS A 123 10.01 -13.94 -6.43
CA LYS A 123 11.00 -13.37 -5.50
C LYS A 123 10.69 -11.91 -5.21
N LEU A 124 10.39 -11.10 -6.22
CA LEU A 124 10.06 -9.68 -6.06
C LEU A 124 8.84 -9.50 -5.14
N LEU A 125 7.74 -10.20 -5.40
CA LEU A 125 6.54 -10.13 -4.58
C LEU A 125 6.84 -10.52 -3.12
N ARG A 126 7.54 -11.61 -2.93
CA ARG A 126 7.91 -12.11 -1.60
C ARG A 126 8.76 -11.10 -0.84
N VAL A 127 9.84 -10.59 -1.45
CA VAL A 127 10.76 -9.64 -0.79
C VAL A 127 10.06 -8.33 -0.46
N THR A 128 9.18 -7.83 -1.34
CA THR A 128 8.42 -6.59 -1.09
C THR A 128 7.46 -6.78 0.09
N ARG A 129 6.73 -7.88 0.14
CA ARG A 129 5.85 -8.20 1.27
C ARG A 129 6.63 -8.33 2.58
N GLU A 130 7.73 -9.10 2.57
CA GLU A 130 8.57 -9.29 3.75
C GLU A 130 9.18 -7.97 4.24
N SER A 131 9.52 -7.04 3.33
CA SER A 131 10.01 -5.71 3.73
C SER A 131 8.96 -4.91 4.51
N LEU A 132 7.68 -5.05 4.16
CA LEU A 132 6.57 -4.47 4.91
C LEU A 132 6.46 -5.10 6.30
N ASP A 133 6.57 -6.43 6.41
CA ASP A 133 6.55 -7.14 7.70
C ASP A 133 7.67 -6.62 8.61
N HIS A 134 8.91 -6.52 8.11
CA HIS A 134 10.06 -5.98 8.86
C HIS A 134 9.86 -4.51 9.28
N ALA A 135 9.25 -3.70 8.42
CA ALA A 135 8.92 -2.31 8.71
C ALA A 135 7.89 -2.21 9.85
N ILE A 136 6.83 -3.02 9.80
CA ILE A 136 5.77 -3.04 10.82
C ILE A 136 6.34 -3.42 12.18
N GLU A 137 7.30 -4.33 12.27
CA GLU A 137 7.96 -4.69 13.54
C GLU A 137 8.64 -3.49 14.22
N LYS A 138 9.04 -2.47 13.46
CA LYS A 138 9.63 -1.23 13.98
C LYS A 138 8.60 -0.22 14.51
N VAL A 139 7.30 -0.43 14.27
CA VAL A 139 6.23 0.48 14.70
C VAL A 139 5.95 0.30 16.20
N ARG A 140 6.86 0.84 17.03
CA ARG A 140 6.81 0.72 18.49
C ARG A 140 7.14 2.06 19.16
N PRO A 141 6.52 2.39 20.29
CA PRO A 141 6.88 3.57 21.06
C PRO A 141 8.38 3.56 21.42
N GLY A 142 9.02 4.71 21.24
CA GLY A 142 10.45 4.89 21.49
C GLY A 142 11.34 4.78 20.26
N ASN A 143 10.97 4.01 19.25
CA ASN A 143 11.62 4.03 17.95
C ASN A 143 11.39 5.38 17.25
N ARG A 144 12.15 5.62 16.19
CA ARG A 144 12.00 6.81 15.34
C ARG A 144 11.43 6.42 13.98
N LEU A 145 10.89 7.40 13.29
CA LEU A 145 10.25 7.19 11.99
C LEU A 145 11.18 6.49 10.98
N SER A 146 12.45 6.92 10.92
CA SER A 146 13.41 6.33 9.99
C SER A 146 13.87 4.91 10.35
N ASP A 147 13.55 4.40 11.53
CA ASP A 147 13.79 2.97 11.86
C ASP A 147 12.89 2.06 10.99
N ILE A 148 11.68 2.56 10.65
CA ILE A 148 10.77 1.89 9.70
C ILE A 148 11.36 1.93 8.30
N SER A 149 11.78 3.12 7.85
CA SER A 149 12.41 3.36 6.54
C SER A 149 13.65 2.48 6.31
N ALA A 150 14.55 2.45 7.29
CA ALA A 150 15.78 1.67 7.24
C ALA A 150 15.49 0.16 7.15
N ALA A 151 14.48 -0.33 7.87
CA ALA A 151 14.11 -1.75 7.82
C ALA A 151 13.61 -2.17 6.42
N VAL A 152 12.83 -1.32 5.73
CA VAL A 152 12.45 -1.55 4.34
C VAL A 152 13.68 -1.62 3.44
N GLN A 153 14.51 -0.59 3.48
CA GLN A 153 15.68 -0.47 2.61
C GLN A 153 16.67 -1.62 2.81
N GLU A 154 17.03 -1.92 4.05
CA GLU A 154 17.98 -2.98 4.37
C GLU A 154 17.52 -4.34 3.82
N TRP A 155 16.24 -4.67 4.00
CA TRP A 155 15.70 -5.93 3.51
C TRP A 155 15.68 -5.99 1.98
N VAL A 156 15.18 -4.95 1.33
CA VAL A 156 15.03 -4.87 -0.14
C VAL A 156 16.39 -4.90 -0.83
N GLU A 157 17.31 -4.00 -0.43
CA GLU A 157 18.63 -3.89 -1.06
C GLU A 157 19.51 -5.11 -0.74
N GLY A 158 19.39 -5.70 0.46
CA GLY A 158 20.06 -6.95 0.83
C GLY A 158 19.61 -8.15 -0.01
N ASN A 159 18.42 -8.11 -0.61
CA ASN A 159 17.92 -9.12 -1.54
C ASN A 159 18.20 -8.82 -3.02
N GLY A 160 18.89 -7.70 -3.32
CA GLY A 160 19.32 -7.32 -4.67
C GLY A 160 18.27 -6.56 -5.47
N PHE A 161 17.28 -5.95 -4.82
CA PHE A 161 16.28 -5.09 -5.41
C PHE A 161 16.49 -3.62 -5.02
N SER A 162 15.72 -2.70 -5.58
CA SER A 162 15.82 -1.27 -5.31
C SER A 162 14.52 -0.73 -4.70
N VAL A 163 14.64 0.12 -3.67
CA VAL A 163 13.48 0.87 -3.14
C VAL A 163 13.20 2.10 -4.00
N VAL A 164 11.94 2.35 -4.27
CA VAL A 164 11.49 3.59 -4.91
C VAL A 164 11.64 4.75 -3.94
N ARG A 165 12.09 5.92 -4.42
CA ARG A 165 12.43 7.08 -3.58
C ARG A 165 11.50 8.27 -3.77
N GLU A 166 10.82 8.36 -4.90
CA GLU A 166 9.94 9.49 -5.27
C GLU A 166 8.56 9.42 -4.63
N PHE A 167 8.12 8.21 -4.26
CA PHE A 167 6.88 7.97 -3.55
C PHE A 167 7.19 7.47 -2.15
N VAL A 168 6.36 7.90 -1.19
CA VAL A 168 6.62 7.69 0.24
C VAL A 168 5.32 7.42 0.97
N GLY A 169 5.39 6.63 2.02
CA GLY A 169 4.30 6.46 2.96
C GLY A 169 3.97 7.74 3.72
N HIS A 170 2.89 7.74 4.46
CA HIS A 170 2.36 8.94 5.08
C HIS A 170 1.60 8.66 6.38
N GLY A 171 1.36 9.70 7.16
CA GLY A 171 0.33 9.67 8.19
C GLY A 171 -1.06 9.60 7.57
N ILE A 172 -2.02 8.97 8.25
CA ILE A 172 -3.39 8.83 7.78
C ILE A 172 -4.37 8.94 8.96
N GLY A 173 -5.60 9.41 8.69
CA GLY A 173 -6.59 9.55 9.75
C GLY A 173 -7.90 10.15 9.26
N THR A 174 -8.18 11.41 9.61
CA THR A 174 -9.34 12.17 9.09
C THR A 174 -9.09 12.76 7.72
N LYS A 175 -7.84 12.63 7.23
CA LYS A 175 -7.45 12.92 5.84
C LYS A 175 -6.70 11.72 5.30
N MET A 176 -6.79 11.54 3.98
CA MET A 176 -6.07 10.49 3.26
C MET A 176 -4.56 10.62 3.49
N HIS A 177 -4.00 11.80 3.34
CA HIS A 177 -2.60 12.10 3.62
C HIS A 177 -2.48 13.09 4.78
N GLU A 178 -1.81 12.66 5.84
CA GLU A 178 -1.44 13.46 7.00
C GLU A 178 0.10 13.44 7.18
N GLU A 179 0.62 14.29 8.07
CA GLU A 179 2.01 14.15 8.53
C GLU A 179 2.17 12.92 9.45
N PRO A 180 3.33 12.29 9.46
CA PRO A 180 4.54 12.60 8.71
C PRO A 180 4.61 11.92 7.34
N GLN A 181 5.46 12.40 6.44
CA GLN A 181 5.94 11.60 5.31
C GLN A 181 6.86 10.48 5.82
N LEU A 182 6.73 9.29 5.25
CA LEU A 182 7.49 8.09 5.63
C LEU A 182 8.21 7.49 4.41
N PRO A 183 9.43 7.93 4.10
CA PRO A 183 10.21 7.33 3.01
C PRO A 183 10.50 5.84 3.25
N ASN A 184 10.64 5.08 2.15
CA ASN A 184 11.04 3.66 2.20
C ASN A 184 12.57 3.46 2.32
N TYR A 185 13.31 4.52 2.59
CA TYR A 185 14.77 4.53 2.72
C TYR A 185 15.20 5.55 3.76
N GLY A 186 16.39 5.36 4.31
CA GLY A 186 17.00 6.31 5.24
C GLY A 186 17.87 5.62 6.30
N GLU A 187 18.66 6.43 6.99
CA GLU A 187 19.46 5.95 8.13
C GLU A 187 18.58 5.80 9.39
N PRO A 188 18.75 4.74 10.17
CA PRO A 188 17.98 4.53 11.41
C PRO A 188 18.25 5.63 12.44
N GLY A 189 17.33 5.81 13.37
CA GLY A 189 17.50 6.73 14.51
C GLY A 189 17.17 8.20 14.22
N HIS A 190 16.58 8.52 13.08
CA HIS A 190 16.24 9.88 12.67
C HIS A 190 14.72 10.13 12.59
N GLY A 191 14.34 11.40 12.45
CA GLY A 191 12.95 11.84 12.38
C GLY A 191 12.23 11.86 13.74
N PRO A 192 10.91 12.05 13.74
CA PRO A 192 10.11 12.09 14.96
C PRO A 192 10.11 10.74 15.68
N ARG A 193 10.01 10.79 17.03
CA ARG A 193 9.77 9.58 17.82
C ARG A 193 8.36 9.05 17.54
N LEU A 194 8.25 7.73 17.44
CA LEU A 194 6.95 7.07 17.35
C LEU A 194 6.26 7.15 18.71
N LEU A 195 5.06 7.71 18.71
CA LEU A 195 4.24 7.91 19.90
C LEU A 195 2.92 7.17 19.72
N GLU A 196 2.40 6.63 20.82
CA GLU A 196 1.08 6.00 20.84
C GLU A 196 -0.01 6.88 20.22
N GLY A 197 -0.84 6.31 19.36
CA GLY A 197 -1.89 6.98 18.62
C GLY A 197 -1.46 7.55 17.26
N MET A 198 -0.17 7.51 16.90
CA MET A 198 0.25 7.77 15.51
C MET A 198 -0.26 6.65 14.61
N VAL A 199 -0.72 7.00 13.41
CA VAL A 199 -1.15 6.04 12.38
C VAL A 199 -0.44 6.36 11.09
N LEU A 200 0.14 5.34 10.46
CA LEU A 200 1.01 5.44 9.30
C LEU A 200 0.54 4.47 8.21
N ALA A 201 0.47 4.93 6.98
CA ALA A 201 0.51 4.10 5.79
C ALA A 201 1.96 3.74 5.53
N ILE A 202 2.28 2.45 5.59
CA ILE A 202 3.62 1.91 5.34
C ILE A 202 3.55 1.13 4.05
N GLU A 203 4.20 1.64 3.01
CA GLU A 203 3.94 1.26 1.63
C GLU A 203 5.25 1.06 0.82
N PRO A 204 6.04 0.00 1.08
CA PRO A 204 7.19 -0.28 0.27
C PRO A 204 6.81 -0.51 -1.21
N MET A 205 7.44 0.29 -2.06
CA MET A 205 7.45 0.13 -3.52
C MET A 205 8.85 -0.31 -3.93
N VAL A 206 8.94 -1.47 -4.58
CA VAL A 206 10.21 -2.15 -4.87
C VAL A 206 10.32 -2.48 -6.34
N ASN A 207 11.42 -2.05 -6.97
CA ASN A 207 11.74 -2.34 -8.35
C ASN A 207 12.74 -3.51 -8.47
N SER A 208 12.54 -4.37 -9.45
CA SER A 208 13.49 -5.47 -9.75
C SER A 208 14.79 -4.98 -10.41
N GLY A 209 14.79 -3.76 -10.94
CA GLY A 209 15.96 -3.07 -11.50
C GLY A 209 16.38 -1.86 -10.66
N GLY A 210 16.64 -0.74 -11.33
CA GLY A 210 17.06 0.52 -10.68
C GLY A 210 15.91 1.22 -9.93
N PRO A 211 16.24 2.16 -9.02
CA PRO A 211 15.23 2.85 -8.21
C PRO A 211 14.43 3.91 -8.96
N GLY A 212 14.87 4.33 -10.16
CA GLY A 212 14.29 5.46 -10.88
C GLY A 212 12.88 5.20 -11.39
N VAL A 213 12.02 6.21 -11.29
CA VAL A 213 10.64 6.20 -11.78
C VAL A 213 10.35 7.45 -12.62
N ARG A 214 9.31 7.39 -13.43
CA ARG A 214 8.76 8.52 -14.16
C ARG A 214 7.25 8.42 -14.26
N VAL A 215 6.58 9.56 -14.28
CA VAL A 215 5.12 9.61 -14.45
C VAL A 215 4.78 9.70 -15.94
N LEU A 216 3.78 8.97 -16.39
CA LEU A 216 3.29 8.96 -17.77
C LEU A 216 2.49 10.24 -18.10
N ASP A 217 2.13 10.39 -19.39
CA ASP A 217 1.38 11.56 -19.89
C ASP A 217 -0.04 11.69 -19.29
N ASP A 218 -0.57 10.60 -18.75
CA ASP A 218 -1.85 10.59 -18.01
C ASP A 218 -1.77 11.33 -16.65
N LYS A 219 -0.58 11.77 -16.24
CA LYS A 219 -0.27 12.53 -15.02
C LYS A 219 -0.40 11.72 -13.72
N TRP A 220 -0.65 10.42 -13.81
CA TRP A 220 -0.87 9.53 -12.65
C TRP A 220 0.04 8.33 -12.65
N THR A 221 -0.01 7.52 -13.70
CA THR A 221 0.70 6.24 -13.73
C THR A 221 2.21 6.45 -13.64
N ALA A 222 2.80 6.00 -12.54
CA ALA A 222 4.24 5.96 -12.36
C ALA A 222 4.80 4.63 -12.86
N VAL A 223 5.88 4.68 -13.64
CA VAL A 223 6.54 3.49 -14.20
C VAL A 223 8.03 3.52 -13.89
N THR A 224 8.67 2.35 -13.84
CA THR A 224 10.13 2.26 -13.76
C THR A 224 10.79 2.86 -14.99
N THR A 225 11.94 3.52 -14.82
CA THR A 225 12.64 4.17 -15.96
C THR A 225 13.36 3.18 -16.87
N ASP A 226 13.70 2.00 -16.36
CA ASP A 226 14.41 0.93 -17.06
C ASP A 226 13.50 -0.19 -17.58
N GLY A 227 12.18 -0.10 -17.33
CA GLY A 227 11.21 -1.10 -17.74
C GLY A 227 11.20 -2.37 -16.87
N SER A 228 11.93 -2.38 -15.77
CA SER A 228 11.91 -3.48 -14.79
C SER A 228 10.57 -3.59 -14.07
N ASP A 229 10.24 -4.78 -13.57
CA ASP A 229 9.01 -4.98 -12.80
C ASP A 229 9.06 -4.26 -11.45
N SER A 230 7.88 -3.84 -10.96
CA SER A 230 7.70 -3.24 -9.64
C SER A 230 6.61 -3.95 -8.85
N ALA A 231 6.75 -4.02 -7.53
CA ALA A 231 5.75 -4.51 -6.62
C ALA A 231 5.47 -3.50 -5.50
N HIS A 232 4.22 -3.46 -5.05
CA HIS A 232 3.75 -2.57 -4.00
C HIS A 232 2.94 -3.38 -2.98
N PHE A 233 3.29 -3.25 -1.70
CA PHE A 233 2.52 -3.77 -0.58
C PHE A 233 2.37 -2.67 0.46
N GLU A 234 1.23 -2.65 1.13
CA GLU A 234 0.92 -1.59 2.07
C GLU A 234 -0.02 -2.03 3.17
N HIS A 235 0.14 -1.43 4.34
CA HIS A 235 -0.82 -1.45 5.42
C HIS A 235 -0.92 -0.11 6.15
N THR A 236 -2.14 0.23 6.60
CA THR A 236 -2.37 1.25 7.62
C THR A 236 -2.07 0.65 9.00
N VAL A 237 -1.11 1.22 9.72
CA VAL A 237 -0.60 0.68 10.99
C VAL A 237 -0.62 1.74 12.09
N ALA A 238 -1.20 1.42 13.24
CA ALA A 238 -1.20 2.27 14.42
C ALA A 238 -0.06 1.90 15.38
N VAL A 239 0.58 2.93 15.95
CA VAL A 239 1.49 2.79 17.10
C VAL A 239 0.66 2.62 18.36
N THR A 240 0.81 1.49 19.06
CA THR A 240 0.14 1.26 20.36
C THR A 240 1.16 0.96 21.47
N SER A 241 0.75 1.06 22.73
CA SER A 241 1.59 0.65 23.88
C SER A 241 2.04 -0.80 23.82
N ASN A 242 1.27 -1.67 23.15
CA ASN A 242 1.57 -3.10 22.98
C ASN A 242 2.35 -3.42 21.68
N GLY A 243 2.76 -2.41 20.92
CA GLY A 243 3.42 -2.52 19.63
C GLY A 243 2.51 -2.17 18.46
N PRO A 244 2.83 -2.62 17.22
CA PRO A 244 2.05 -2.30 16.05
C PRO A 244 0.66 -2.92 16.07
N TRP A 245 -0.33 -2.16 15.62
CA TRP A 245 -1.65 -2.67 15.31
C TRP A 245 -1.96 -2.39 13.84
N VAL A 246 -1.95 -3.44 13.03
CA VAL A 246 -2.32 -3.35 11.61
C VAL A 246 -3.84 -3.18 11.51
N LEU A 247 -4.28 -1.96 11.15
CA LEU A 247 -5.69 -1.60 11.09
C LEU A 247 -6.41 -2.19 9.86
N THR A 248 -5.68 -2.44 8.80
CA THR A 248 -6.16 -3.01 7.54
C THR A 248 -6.04 -4.53 7.50
N ARG A 249 -6.27 -5.20 8.63
CA ARG A 249 -6.30 -6.66 8.79
C ARG A 249 -7.13 -7.06 10.01
N PRO A 250 -7.84 -8.22 10.01
CA PRO A 250 -8.46 -8.77 11.22
C PRO A 250 -7.44 -8.98 12.35
N ARG A 251 -7.82 -8.70 13.59
CA ARG A 251 -6.91 -8.81 14.76
C ARG A 251 -6.45 -10.24 15.03
N GLU A 252 -7.28 -11.21 14.71
CA GLU A 252 -7.04 -12.63 15.02
C GLU A 252 -6.14 -13.30 13.97
N GLU A 253 -5.89 -12.66 12.85
CA GLU A 253 -4.98 -13.19 11.83
C GLU A 253 -3.54 -12.99 12.27
N ALA A 254 -2.90 -14.09 12.70
CA ALA A 254 -1.46 -14.17 12.95
C ALA A 254 -0.73 -14.61 11.67
N GLY A 255 0.50 -14.12 11.47
CA GLY A 255 1.33 -14.48 10.34
C GLY A 255 1.69 -13.30 9.45
N PRO A 256 2.28 -13.55 8.25
CA PRO A 256 2.62 -12.51 7.28
C PRO A 256 1.43 -11.62 6.93
N CYS A 257 1.70 -10.35 6.62
CA CYS A 257 0.64 -9.36 6.42
C CYS A 257 -0.26 -9.65 5.22
N TRP A 258 0.22 -10.36 4.19
CA TRP A 258 -0.54 -10.72 2.99
C TRP A 258 -0.36 -12.18 2.57
#